data_b5da8641858c47c11dc7923d520a0ec0
#
_entry.id   b5da8641858c47c11dc7923d520a0ec0
#
_cell.length_a   1.000
_cell.length_b   1.000
_cell.length_c   1.000
_cell.angle_alpha   90.00
_cell.angle_beta   90.00
_cell.angle_gamma   90.00
#
_symmetry.space_group_name_H-M   'P 1'
#
loop_
_entity.id
_entity.type
_entity.pdbx_description
1 polymer ?
#
loop_
_entity_poly.entity_id
_entity_poly.type
_entity_poly.pdbx_seq_one_letter_code
_entity_poly.pdbx_strand_id
1 'polypeptide(L)'
;ELRTARRFANCYYSLWCNRPSTTITRNLGCVSSSRCVHPKQPRPLSTREGARLQGFPDDYIFYGSRSEKNLQIGNAVPTFLSQAIKEAVKNYLQENE
;
A
#
# COMPACT_ATOMS: atom_id res chain seq x y z
N GLU A 1 -22.08 9.07 5.90
CA GLU A 1 -20.67 8.64 5.77
C GLU A 1 -20.46 7.21 6.28
N LEU A 2 -20.71 6.99 7.56
CA LEU A 2 -20.59 5.67 8.16
C LEU A 2 -21.62 4.67 7.60
N ARG A 3 -22.77 5.15 7.20
CA ARG A 3 -23.80 4.32 6.55
C ARG A 3 -23.31 3.79 5.22
N THR A 4 -22.63 4.63 4.44
CA THR A 4 -22.06 4.22 3.17
C THR A 4 -20.99 3.17 3.40
N ALA A 5 -20.14 3.35 4.40
CA ALA A 5 -19.11 2.39 4.74
C ALA A 5 -19.69 1.03 5.16
N ARG A 6 -20.82 1.02 5.88
CA ARG A 6 -21.48 -0.24 6.26
C ARG A 6 -22.02 -1.00 5.07
N ARG A 7 -22.57 -0.28 4.10
CA ARG A 7 -23.13 -0.90 2.89
C ARG A 7 -22.06 -1.58 2.06
N PHE A 8 -20.85 -1.02 2.07
CA PHE A 8 -19.68 -1.57 1.37
C PHE A 8 -18.62 -1.93 2.39
N ALA A 9 -18.90 -2.93 3.21
CA ALA A 9 -18.09 -3.26 4.39
C ALA A 9 -16.61 -3.50 4.09
N ASN A 10 -16.26 -3.88 2.86
CA ASN A 10 -14.88 -4.10 2.44
C ASN A 10 -14.28 -2.91 1.67
N CYS A 11 -15.04 -1.79 1.61
CA CYS A 11 -14.68 -0.57 0.91
C CYS A 11 -14.83 0.61 1.86
N TYR A 12 -14.33 1.76 1.52
CA TYR A 12 -14.50 3.00 2.30
C TYR A 12 -14.00 2.96 3.75
N TYR A 13 -13.12 2.03 4.08
CA TYR A 13 -12.54 1.99 5.42
C TYR A 13 -11.44 3.02 5.56
N SER A 14 -11.53 3.83 6.63
CA SER A 14 -10.42 4.70 7.02
C SER A 14 -9.32 3.88 7.69
N LEU A 15 -8.08 4.23 7.41
CA LEU A 15 -6.94 3.67 8.10
C LEU A 15 -6.92 4.19 9.55
N TRP A 16 -6.24 3.46 10.40
CA TRP A 16 -6.02 3.87 11.79
C TRP A 16 -4.57 4.32 11.96
N CYS A 17 -4.38 5.43 12.65
CA CYS A 17 -3.02 5.97 12.86
C CYS A 17 -2.12 5.05 13.67
N ASN A 18 -2.70 4.23 14.53
CA ASN A 18 -1.96 3.37 15.46
C ASN A 18 -2.05 1.89 15.15
N ARG A 19 -2.45 1.52 13.96
CA ARG A 19 -2.57 0.12 13.51
C ARG A 19 -1.95 -0.05 12.15
N PRO A 20 -1.52 -1.26 11.79
CA PRO A 20 -1.05 -1.53 10.45
C PRO A 20 -2.13 -1.21 9.41
N SER A 21 -1.71 -0.75 8.24
CA SER A 21 -2.62 -0.48 7.14
C SER A 21 -3.15 -1.79 6.55
N THR A 22 -4.26 -1.68 5.82
CA THR A 22 -4.71 -2.77 4.97
C THR A 22 -3.72 -2.98 3.82
N THR A 23 -3.87 -4.07 3.09
CA THR A 23 -3.06 -4.33 1.90
C THR A 23 -3.20 -3.18 0.90
N ILE A 24 -2.08 -2.65 0.44
CA ILE A 24 -2.05 -1.62 -0.60
C ILE A 24 -2.28 -2.31 -1.94
N THR A 25 -3.35 -1.91 -2.62
CA THR A 25 -3.73 -2.49 -3.90
C THR A 25 -3.45 -1.53 -5.04
N ARG A 26 -3.59 -2.01 -6.26
CA ARG A 26 -3.43 -1.19 -7.46
C ARG A 26 -4.47 -0.09 -7.59
N ASN A 27 -5.57 -0.18 -6.85
CA ASN A 27 -6.66 0.79 -6.88
C ASN A 27 -6.55 1.84 -5.78
N LEU A 28 -5.35 2.22 -5.41
CA LEU A 28 -5.06 3.10 -4.28
C LEU A 28 -5.90 4.38 -4.26
N GLY A 29 -6.15 4.97 -5.41
CA GLY A 29 -6.94 6.20 -5.51
C GLY A 29 -8.45 6.00 -5.51
N CYS A 30 -8.94 4.77 -5.46
CA CYS A 30 -10.36 4.46 -5.52
C CYS A 30 -10.86 4.00 -4.15
N VAL A 31 -11.60 4.87 -3.45
CA VAL A 31 -12.07 4.57 -2.08
C VAL A 31 -13.02 3.38 -2.00
N SER A 32 -13.68 3.05 -3.11
CA SER A 32 -14.64 1.93 -3.12
C SER A 32 -13.96 0.57 -3.18
N SER A 33 -12.72 0.49 -3.58
CA SER A 33 -12.02 -0.79 -3.76
C SER A 33 -10.68 -0.89 -3.06
N SER A 34 -10.08 0.24 -2.67
CA SER A 34 -8.74 0.24 -2.08
C SER A 34 -8.70 0.07 -0.57
N ARG A 35 -9.79 0.37 0.12
CA ARG A 35 -9.86 0.41 1.59
C ARG A 35 -8.86 1.38 2.23
N CYS A 36 -8.28 2.27 1.44
CA CYS A 36 -7.22 3.17 1.91
C CYS A 36 -7.73 4.60 1.96
N VAL A 37 -8.59 4.89 2.94
CA VAL A 37 -9.06 6.24 3.19
C VAL A 37 -8.22 6.85 4.31
N HIS A 38 -7.85 8.12 4.13
CA HIS A 38 -7.03 8.82 5.10
C HIS A 38 -7.69 8.80 6.48
N PRO A 39 -6.92 8.56 7.58
CA PRO A 39 -7.52 8.40 8.91
C PRO A 39 -8.14 9.68 9.47
N LYS A 40 -7.69 10.85 9.02
CA LYS A 40 -8.15 12.13 9.55
C LYS A 40 -8.88 13.00 8.54
N GLN A 41 -8.69 12.78 7.26
CA GLN A 41 -9.29 13.56 6.18
C GLN A 41 -10.22 12.69 5.35
N PRO A 42 -11.37 13.22 4.89
CA PRO A 42 -12.32 12.42 4.11
C PRO A 42 -11.88 12.31 2.64
N ARG A 43 -10.78 11.63 2.39
CA ARG A 43 -10.22 11.46 1.06
C ARG A 43 -9.44 10.15 0.96
N PRO A 44 -9.25 9.60 -0.25
CA PRO A 44 -8.34 8.49 -0.41
C PRO A 44 -6.90 8.94 -0.14
N LEU A 45 -6.01 7.99 0.07
CA LEU A 45 -4.59 8.30 0.22
C LEU A 45 -4.05 8.85 -1.09
N SER A 46 -3.12 9.79 -0.98
CA SER A 46 -2.37 10.26 -2.13
C SER A 46 -1.38 9.20 -2.59
N THR A 47 -0.88 9.37 -3.81
CA THR A 47 0.16 8.48 -4.36
C THR A 47 1.38 8.42 -3.45
N ARG A 48 1.83 9.56 -2.93
CA ARG A 48 3.00 9.61 -2.04
C ARG A 48 2.74 8.93 -0.70
N GLU A 49 1.54 9.09 -0.16
CA GLU A 49 1.17 8.42 1.08
C GLU A 49 1.14 6.91 0.91
N GLY A 50 0.59 6.43 -0.20
CA GLY A 50 0.61 5.01 -0.52
C GLY A 50 2.02 4.48 -0.72
N ALA A 51 2.89 5.26 -1.35
CA ALA A 51 4.29 4.91 -1.52
C ALA A 51 5.02 4.76 -0.18
N ARG A 52 4.77 5.64 0.76
CA ARG A 52 5.33 5.53 2.10
C ARG A 52 4.90 4.27 2.81
N LEU A 53 3.62 3.92 2.72
CA LEU A 53 3.10 2.69 3.33
C LEU A 53 3.72 1.43 2.74
N GLN A 54 4.07 1.47 1.44
CA GLN A 54 4.76 0.36 0.78
C GLN A 54 6.26 0.35 1.03
N GLY A 55 6.79 1.35 1.72
CA GLY A 55 8.21 1.39 2.07
C GLY A 55 9.11 2.06 1.03
N PHE A 56 8.55 2.78 0.07
CA PHE A 56 9.35 3.56 -0.87
C PHE A 56 9.95 4.78 -0.17
N PRO A 57 11.22 5.14 -0.45
CA PRO A 57 11.77 6.38 0.08
C PRO A 57 11.06 7.58 -0.51
N ASP A 58 11.04 8.70 0.23
CA ASP A 58 10.33 9.91 -0.18
C ASP A 58 10.89 10.54 -1.45
N ASP A 59 12.16 10.31 -1.74
CA ASP A 59 12.82 10.81 -2.93
C ASP A 59 12.68 9.90 -4.14
N TYR A 60 12.01 8.77 -3.99
CA TYR A 60 11.75 7.88 -5.12
C TYR A 60 10.77 8.55 -6.11
N ILE A 61 11.13 8.57 -7.37
CA ILE A 61 10.35 9.23 -8.41
C ILE A 61 9.59 8.20 -9.22
N PHE A 62 8.27 8.36 -9.27
CA PHE A 62 7.39 7.56 -10.13
C PHE A 62 7.11 8.31 -11.41
N TYR A 63 7.03 7.62 -12.52
CA TYR A 63 6.74 8.18 -13.83
C TYR A 63 5.41 7.68 -14.34
N GLY A 64 4.72 8.54 -15.09
CA GLY A 64 3.46 8.20 -15.72
C GLY A 64 2.30 8.96 -15.10
N SER A 65 1.08 8.60 -15.49
CA SER A 65 -0.14 9.17 -14.94
C SER A 65 -0.33 8.73 -13.48
N ARG A 66 -1.28 9.38 -12.79
CA ARG A 66 -1.61 9.00 -11.41
C ARG A 66 -2.03 7.53 -11.33
N SER A 67 -2.83 7.05 -12.27
CA SER A 67 -3.24 5.65 -12.32
C SER A 67 -2.06 4.71 -12.49
N GLU A 68 -1.12 5.06 -13.37
CA GLU A 68 0.08 4.27 -13.59
C GLU A 68 0.97 4.23 -12.36
N LYS A 69 1.11 5.36 -11.67
CA LYS A 69 1.89 5.43 -10.44
C LYS A 69 1.27 4.58 -9.33
N ASN A 70 -0.05 4.65 -9.18
CA ASN A 70 -0.77 3.83 -8.21
C ASN A 70 -0.65 2.34 -8.53
N LEU A 71 -0.64 1.99 -9.80
CA LEU A 71 -0.43 0.62 -10.25
C LEU A 71 0.97 0.10 -9.85
N GLN A 72 1.99 0.92 -10.05
CA GLN A 72 3.36 0.58 -9.66
C GLN A 72 3.46 0.34 -8.15
N ILE A 73 2.85 1.21 -7.36
CA ILE A 73 2.85 1.08 -5.90
C ILE A 73 2.12 -0.19 -5.46
N GLY A 74 0.94 -0.44 -6.02
CA GLY A 74 0.14 -1.61 -5.66
C GLY A 74 0.77 -2.95 -6.04
N ASN A 75 1.58 -2.97 -7.09
CA ASN A 75 2.29 -4.17 -7.53
C ASN A 75 3.61 -4.40 -6.79
N ALA A 76 4.06 -3.45 -6.00
CA ALA A 76 5.34 -3.54 -5.32
C ALA A 76 5.27 -4.43 -4.09
N VAL A 77 6.38 -5.04 -3.76
CA VAL A 77 6.59 -5.73 -2.48
C VAL A 77 7.27 -4.75 -1.53
N PRO A 78 6.78 -4.58 -0.29
CA PRO A 78 7.44 -3.69 0.66
C PRO A 78 8.92 -4.03 0.85
N THR A 79 9.75 -3.00 0.97
CA THR A 79 11.21 -3.17 1.03
C THR A 79 11.64 -4.10 2.17
N PHE A 80 11.04 -3.95 3.34
CA PHE A 80 11.37 -4.79 4.49
C PHE A 80 11.04 -6.27 4.24
N LEU A 81 9.89 -6.54 3.60
CA LEU A 81 9.48 -7.90 3.28
C LEU A 81 10.39 -8.51 2.23
N SER A 82 10.73 -7.77 1.17
CA SER A 82 11.60 -8.26 0.12
C SER A 82 13.01 -8.54 0.63
N GLN A 83 13.50 -7.73 1.57
CA GLN A 83 14.81 -7.95 2.19
C GLN A 83 14.81 -9.24 3.03
N ALA A 84 13.76 -9.49 3.79
CA ALA A 84 13.62 -10.71 4.58
C ALA A 84 13.62 -11.96 3.68
N ILE A 85 12.87 -11.89 2.58
CA ILE A 85 12.82 -12.97 1.59
C ILE A 85 14.22 -13.19 0.96
N LYS A 86 14.89 -12.10 0.61
CA LYS A 86 16.24 -12.16 0.04
C LYS A 86 17.21 -12.87 0.98
N GLU A 87 17.19 -12.54 2.26
CA GLU A 87 18.07 -13.18 3.24
C GLU A 87 17.73 -14.65 3.42
N ALA A 88 16.46 -15.01 3.45
CA ALA A 88 16.04 -16.40 3.55
C ALA A 88 16.54 -17.23 2.35
N VAL A 89 16.40 -16.71 1.15
CA VAL A 89 16.87 -17.36 -0.07
C VAL A 89 18.40 -17.48 -0.05
N LYS A 90 19.09 -16.43 0.35
CA LYS A 90 20.55 -16.43 0.43
C LYS A 90 21.05 -17.50 1.41
N ASN A 91 20.44 -17.59 2.58
CA ASN A 91 20.81 -18.58 3.57
C ASN A 91 20.53 -20.00 3.07
N TYR A 92 19.40 -20.22 2.43
CA TYR A 92 19.08 -21.50 1.82
C TYR A 92 20.13 -21.93 0.79
N LEU A 93 20.52 -21.01 -0.10
CA LEU A 93 21.52 -21.31 -1.12
C LEU A 93 22.88 -21.63 -0.51
N GLN A 94 23.29 -20.94 0.55
CA GLN A 94 24.53 -21.20 1.25
C GLN A 94 24.55 -22.56 1.95
N GLU A 95 23.44 -22.95 2.55
CA GLU A 95 23.33 -24.24 3.22
C GLU A 95 23.33 -25.43 2.27
N ASN A 96 22.92 -25.23 1.03
CA ASN A 96 22.77 -26.28 0.03
C ASN A 96 23.91 -26.27 -1.04
N GLU A 97 24.97 -25.54 -0.79
CA GLU A 97 26.17 -25.61 -1.61
C GLU A 97 27.09 -26.84 -1.20
#